data_54d4a12d7f230926c5467faf2f768506
#
_entry.id   54d4a12d7f230926c5467faf2f768506
#
_cell.length_a   1.000
_cell.length_b   1.000
_cell.length_c   1.000
_cell.angle_alpha   90.00
_cell.angle_beta   90.00
_cell.angle_gamma   90.00
#
_symmetry.space_group_name_H-M   'P 1'
#
loop_
_entity.id
_entity.type
_entity.pdbx_description
1 polymer ?
#
loop_
_entity_poly.entity_id
_entity_poly.type
_entity_poly.pdbx_seq_one_letter_code
_entity_poly.pdbx_strand_id
1 'polypeptide(L)'
;MFVGVLRLTLHLPDPGSLKSKRHLLRSAIDRVKARFNVSIAEVAENDLWQKSVVGVAAVGNDHAFVNESLDKVADFVASMHGGQIQVTSRDIEIVPYGDGVGDGAMRTLAEAEADADARYEKSWDPEEEPK
;
A
#
# COMPACT_ATOMS: atom_id res chain seq x y z
N MET A 1 -4.58 11.46 10.69
CA MET A 1 -4.42 10.69 9.45
C MET A 1 -4.19 9.24 9.78
N PHE A 2 -4.79 8.36 9.03
CA PHE A 2 -4.55 6.92 9.17
C PHE A 2 -3.83 6.41 7.94
N VAL A 3 -2.79 5.60 8.16
CA VAL A 3 -2.07 4.93 7.10
C VAL A 3 -2.37 3.43 7.21
N GLY A 4 -2.99 2.88 6.20
CA GLY A 4 -3.28 1.46 6.14
C GLY A 4 -2.32 0.74 5.21
N VAL A 5 -1.87 -0.43 5.63
CA VAL A 5 -1.02 -1.29 4.85
C VAL A 5 -1.68 -2.66 4.74
N LEU A 6 -1.80 -3.14 3.52
CA LEU A 6 -2.32 -4.47 3.23
C LEU A 6 -1.19 -5.29 2.61
N ARG A 7 -0.96 -6.47 3.15
CA ARG A 7 -0.05 -7.44 2.54
C ARG A 7 -0.86 -8.63 2.05
N LEU A 8 -0.82 -8.86 0.75
CA LEU A 8 -1.49 -9.98 0.11
C LEU A 8 -0.46 -11.03 -0.26
N THR A 9 -0.64 -12.24 0.23
CA THR A 9 0.12 -13.39 -0.25
C THR A 9 -0.70 -14.07 -1.33
N LEU A 10 -0.08 -14.24 -2.49
CA LEU A 10 -0.75 -14.75 -3.68
C LEU A 10 -0.15 -16.08 -4.08
N HIS A 11 -1.01 -16.97 -4.52
CA HIS A 11 -0.62 -18.23 -5.17
C HIS A 11 -1.09 -18.20 -6.62
N LEU A 12 -0.17 -18.52 -7.54
CA LEU A 12 -0.46 -18.62 -8.97
C LEU A 12 -0.30 -20.10 -9.35
N PRO A 13 -1.39 -20.86 -9.46
CA PRO A 13 -1.29 -22.32 -9.62
C PRO A 13 -0.53 -22.75 -10.86
N ASP A 14 -0.73 -22.05 -11.97
CA ASP A 14 -0.10 -22.43 -13.24
C ASP A 14 0.17 -21.21 -14.12
N PRO A 15 1.15 -20.38 -13.76
CA PRO A 15 1.50 -19.24 -14.60
C PRO A 15 2.33 -19.62 -15.83
N GLY A 16 2.91 -20.83 -15.84
CA GLY A 16 3.71 -21.33 -16.95
C GLY A 16 5.16 -20.91 -16.92
N SER A 17 5.48 -19.72 -16.43
CA SER A 17 6.84 -19.21 -16.38
C SER A 17 6.90 -17.97 -15.49
N LEU A 18 8.11 -17.53 -15.17
CA LEU A 18 8.32 -16.27 -14.45
C LEU A 18 7.84 -15.07 -15.26
N LYS A 19 8.01 -15.10 -16.57
CA LYS A 19 7.54 -14.05 -17.46
C LYS A 19 6.02 -13.94 -17.45
N SER A 20 5.32 -15.07 -17.51
CA SER A 20 3.86 -15.13 -17.45
C SER A 20 3.34 -14.67 -16.09
N LYS A 21 4.01 -15.05 -15.00
CA LYS A 21 3.71 -14.56 -13.66
C LYS A 21 3.77 -13.02 -13.60
N ARG A 22 4.86 -12.45 -14.09
CA ARG A 22 5.05 -10.99 -14.10
C ARG A 22 3.97 -10.29 -14.91
N HIS A 23 3.57 -10.89 -16.01
CA HIS A 23 2.49 -10.35 -16.84
C HIS A 23 1.15 -10.36 -16.11
N LEU A 24 0.80 -11.47 -15.45
CA LEU A 24 -0.42 -11.58 -14.65
C LEU A 24 -0.44 -10.57 -13.50
N LEU A 25 0.68 -10.45 -12.78
CA LEU A 25 0.78 -9.50 -11.66
C LEU A 25 0.68 -8.06 -12.14
N ARG A 26 1.34 -7.73 -13.24
CA ARG A 26 1.28 -6.37 -13.80
C ARG A 26 -0.15 -6.02 -14.18
N SER A 27 -0.86 -6.95 -14.81
CA SER A 27 -2.27 -6.76 -15.16
C SER A 27 -3.12 -6.51 -13.92
N ALA A 28 -2.92 -7.32 -12.87
CA ALA A 28 -3.66 -7.16 -11.62
C ALA A 28 -3.35 -5.83 -10.94
N ILE A 29 -2.09 -5.46 -10.85
CA ILE A 29 -1.64 -4.20 -10.25
C ILE A 29 -2.21 -3.01 -11.03
N ASP A 30 -2.14 -3.02 -12.35
CA ASP A 30 -2.66 -1.94 -13.17
C ASP A 30 -4.16 -1.77 -13.01
N ARG A 31 -4.91 -2.86 -12.87
CA ARG A 31 -6.35 -2.80 -12.63
C ARG A 31 -6.69 -2.22 -11.27
N VAL A 32 -5.92 -2.56 -10.24
CA VAL A 32 -6.08 -1.98 -8.92
C VAL A 32 -5.81 -0.47 -8.96
N LYS A 33 -4.72 -0.07 -9.60
CA LYS A 33 -4.38 1.36 -9.76
C LYS A 33 -5.45 2.15 -10.49
N ALA A 34 -6.08 1.55 -11.48
CA ALA A 34 -7.13 2.21 -12.26
C ALA A 34 -8.42 2.41 -11.46
N ARG A 35 -8.67 1.57 -10.46
CA ARG A 35 -9.93 1.55 -9.73
C ARG A 35 -9.85 2.14 -8.33
N PHE A 36 -8.70 2.02 -7.68
CA PHE A 36 -8.51 2.43 -6.29
C PHE A 36 -7.40 3.46 -6.16
N ASN A 37 -7.60 4.40 -5.25
CA ASN A 37 -6.56 5.38 -4.92
C ASN A 37 -5.62 4.80 -3.86
N VAL A 38 -4.74 3.93 -4.30
CA VAL A 38 -3.77 3.26 -3.43
C VAL A 38 -2.42 3.17 -4.11
N SER A 39 -1.38 2.98 -3.33
CA SER A 39 -0.07 2.59 -3.81
C SER A 39 0.03 1.08 -3.72
N ILE A 40 0.49 0.42 -4.78
CA ILE A 40 0.55 -1.04 -4.85
C ILE A 40 1.81 -1.49 -5.60
N ALA A 41 2.47 -2.52 -5.07
CA ALA A 41 3.65 -3.11 -5.69
C ALA A 41 3.87 -4.54 -5.21
N GLU A 42 4.57 -5.33 -6.01
CA GLU A 42 5.11 -6.61 -5.54
C GLU A 42 6.28 -6.32 -4.60
N VAL A 43 6.26 -6.87 -3.39
CA VAL A 43 7.24 -6.54 -2.34
C VAL A 43 8.11 -7.72 -1.93
N ALA A 44 7.73 -8.95 -2.27
CA ALA A 44 8.51 -10.15 -1.96
C ALA A 44 8.18 -11.28 -2.90
N GLU A 45 9.03 -12.31 -2.90
CA GLU A 45 8.88 -13.53 -3.71
C GLU A 45 8.91 -13.26 -5.21
N ASN A 46 9.70 -12.27 -5.59
CA ASN A 46 9.78 -11.83 -7.00
C ASN A 46 10.33 -12.91 -7.92
N ASP A 47 11.21 -13.78 -7.40
CA ASP A 47 11.87 -14.81 -8.19
C ASP A 47 11.11 -16.14 -8.22
N LEU A 48 10.05 -16.27 -7.44
CA LEU A 48 9.21 -17.46 -7.43
C LEU A 48 8.05 -17.28 -8.42
N TRP A 49 7.85 -18.26 -9.29
CA TRP A 49 6.83 -18.12 -10.34
C TRP A 49 5.42 -18.51 -9.90
N GLN A 50 5.28 -19.24 -8.78
CA GLN A 50 3.97 -19.64 -8.25
C GLN A 50 3.54 -18.88 -7.00
N LYS A 51 4.35 -17.94 -6.52
CA LYS A 51 4.08 -17.19 -5.31
C LYS A 51 4.48 -15.74 -5.47
N SER A 52 3.69 -14.86 -4.88
CA SER A 52 4.01 -13.44 -4.83
C SER A 52 3.49 -12.84 -3.53
N VAL A 53 4.15 -11.79 -3.07
CA VAL A 53 3.64 -10.96 -1.99
C VAL A 53 3.50 -9.55 -2.53
N VAL A 54 2.29 -9.03 -2.44
CA VAL A 54 1.94 -7.69 -2.92
C VAL A 54 1.61 -6.81 -1.72
N GLY A 55 2.22 -5.63 -1.69
CA GLY A 55 1.94 -4.62 -0.69
C GLY A 55 1.06 -3.52 -1.25
N VAL A 56 0.08 -3.09 -0.45
CA VAL A 56 -0.85 -2.01 -0.79
C VAL A 56 -0.87 -1.02 0.35
N ALA A 57 -0.81 0.27 0.04
CA ALA A 57 -0.89 1.31 1.07
C ALA A 57 -1.96 2.34 0.70
N ALA A 58 -2.69 2.78 1.71
CA ALA A 58 -3.73 3.78 1.57
C ALA A 58 -3.69 4.74 2.75
N VAL A 59 -4.10 5.98 2.52
CA VAL A 59 -4.22 6.99 3.57
C VAL A 59 -5.64 7.53 3.59
N GLY A 60 -6.09 7.94 4.77
CA GLY A 60 -7.39 8.56 4.94
C GLY A 60 -7.51 9.22 6.30
N ASN A 61 -8.63 9.88 6.52
CA ASN A 61 -8.91 10.55 7.78
C ASN A 61 -9.84 9.74 8.70
N ASP A 62 -10.23 8.55 8.27
CA ASP A 62 -11.13 7.67 9.00
C ASP A 62 -10.59 6.24 8.95
N HIS A 63 -10.38 5.65 10.13
CA HIS A 63 -9.87 4.28 10.26
C HIS A 63 -10.75 3.25 9.54
N ALA A 64 -12.07 3.33 9.77
CA ALA A 64 -13.00 2.37 9.16
C ALA A 64 -13.00 2.46 7.63
N PHE A 65 -12.91 3.65 7.10
CA PHE A 65 -12.86 3.87 5.65
C PHE A 65 -11.58 3.27 5.05
N VAL A 66 -10.43 3.48 5.70
CA VAL A 66 -9.15 2.93 5.21
C VAL A 66 -9.20 1.40 5.24
N ASN A 67 -9.70 0.83 6.33
CA ASN A 67 -9.83 -0.62 6.46
C ASN A 67 -10.73 -1.20 5.37
N GLU A 68 -11.88 -0.59 5.16
CA GLU A 68 -12.84 -1.02 4.13
C GLU A 68 -12.24 -0.91 2.72
N SER A 69 -11.50 0.16 2.45
CA SER A 69 -10.84 0.34 1.16
C SER A 69 -9.84 -0.77 0.88
N LEU A 70 -9.03 -1.13 1.87
CA LEU A 70 -8.05 -2.20 1.72
C LEU A 70 -8.71 -3.58 1.57
N ASP A 71 -9.79 -3.84 2.31
CA ASP A 71 -10.56 -5.07 2.13
C ASP A 71 -11.13 -5.17 0.72
N LYS A 72 -11.64 -4.08 0.18
CA LYS A 72 -12.16 -4.05 -1.19
C LYS A 72 -11.07 -4.33 -2.22
N VAL A 73 -9.87 -3.82 -2.01
CA VAL A 73 -8.73 -4.13 -2.87
C VAL A 73 -8.43 -5.64 -2.83
N ALA A 74 -8.39 -6.23 -1.64
CA ALA A 74 -8.14 -7.65 -1.48
C ALA A 74 -9.21 -8.50 -2.19
N ASP A 75 -10.48 -8.15 -2.01
CA ASP A 75 -11.60 -8.85 -2.65
C ASP A 75 -11.53 -8.71 -4.17
N PHE A 76 -11.16 -7.53 -4.66
CA PHE A 76 -11.04 -7.29 -6.09
C PHE A 76 -9.93 -8.15 -6.70
N VAL A 77 -8.76 -8.22 -6.04
CA VAL A 77 -7.66 -9.08 -6.51
C VAL A 77 -8.08 -10.56 -6.48
N ALA A 78 -8.78 -10.98 -5.44
CA ALA A 78 -9.24 -12.37 -5.31
C ALA A 78 -10.24 -12.76 -6.40
N SER A 79 -10.99 -11.80 -6.93
CA SER A 79 -12.03 -12.06 -7.93
C SER A 79 -11.56 -11.99 -9.36
N MET A 80 -10.34 -11.44 -9.62
CA MET A 80 -9.88 -11.30 -11.00
C MET A 80 -9.17 -12.55 -11.51
N HIS A 81 -9.11 -12.66 -12.83
CA HIS A 81 -8.40 -13.71 -13.57
C HIS A 81 -8.90 -15.14 -13.33
N GLY A 82 -10.15 -15.31 -12.83
CA GLY A 82 -10.80 -16.61 -12.82
C GLY A 82 -10.02 -17.73 -12.12
N GLY A 83 -9.32 -17.43 -11.02
CA GLY A 83 -8.55 -18.42 -10.27
C GLY A 83 -7.08 -18.51 -10.66
N GLN A 84 -6.63 -17.75 -11.66
CA GLN A 84 -5.22 -17.70 -12.02
C GLN A 84 -4.37 -17.02 -10.94
N ILE A 85 -4.98 -16.20 -10.12
CA ILE A 85 -4.38 -15.57 -8.94
C ILE A 85 -5.28 -15.89 -7.76
N GLN A 86 -4.72 -16.54 -6.74
CA GLN A 86 -5.44 -16.91 -5.53
C GLN A 86 -4.85 -16.15 -4.35
N VAL A 87 -5.68 -15.47 -3.59
CA VAL A 87 -5.26 -14.80 -2.35
C VAL A 87 -5.27 -15.83 -1.23
N THR A 88 -4.10 -16.18 -0.71
CA THR A 88 -3.95 -17.17 0.34
C THR A 88 -3.85 -16.56 1.73
N SER A 89 -3.49 -15.27 1.81
CA SER A 89 -3.41 -14.56 3.07
C SER A 89 -3.60 -13.07 2.83
N ARG A 90 -4.29 -12.40 3.74
CA ARG A 90 -4.39 -10.93 3.76
C ARG A 90 -4.14 -10.42 5.17
N ASP A 91 -3.14 -9.55 5.30
CA ASP A 91 -2.79 -8.94 6.57
C ASP A 91 -2.96 -7.44 6.44
N ILE A 92 -3.79 -6.85 7.31
CA ILE A 92 -4.05 -5.40 7.32
C ILE A 92 -3.55 -4.83 8.64
N GLU A 93 -2.81 -3.74 8.53
CA GLU A 93 -2.42 -2.94 9.68
C GLU A 93 -2.73 -1.48 9.39
N ILE A 94 -3.40 -0.81 10.34
CA ILE A 94 -3.76 0.59 10.21
C ILE A 94 -3.16 1.36 11.38
N VAL A 95 -2.38 2.36 11.06
CA VAL A 95 -1.63 3.13 12.05
C VAL A 95 -2.12 4.58 12.02
N PRO A 96 -2.50 5.15 13.17
CA PRO A 96 -2.70 6.59 13.27
C PRO A 96 -1.34 7.28 13.12
N TYR A 97 -1.28 8.25 12.25
CA TYR A 97 -0.03 8.91 11.91
C TYR A 97 -0.18 10.42 11.90
N GLY A 98 0.78 11.07 12.52
CA GLY A 98 0.81 12.53 12.51
C GLY A 98 -0.21 13.19 13.43
N ASP A 99 -0.81 12.42 14.35
CA ASP A 99 -1.80 12.93 15.29
C ASP A 99 -1.15 13.47 16.56
N GLY A 100 -0.11 14.26 16.40
CA GLY A 100 0.48 14.99 17.50
C GLY A 100 -0.49 15.95 18.15
N VAL A 101 -1.67 16.07 17.63
CA VAL A 101 -2.81 16.76 18.19
C VAL A 101 -3.59 15.93 19.19
N GLY A 102 -3.17 14.70 19.44
CA GLY A 102 -3.87 13.76 20.30
C GLY A 102 -3.98 14.20 21.75
N ASP A 103 -3.20 15.15 22.19
CA ASP A 103 -3.27 15.73 23.50
C ASP A 103 -4.36 16.83 23.62
N GLY A 104 -5.11 17.08 22.56
CA GLY A 104 -6.15 18.10 22.52
C GLY A 104 -5.64 19.50 22.33
N ALA A 105 -4.35 19.71 22.18
CA ALA A 105 -3.79 21.01 21.94
C ALA A 105 -4.10 21.45 20.51
N MET A 106 -4.92 22.47 20.37
CA MET A 106 -5.19 23.07 19.08
C MET A 106 -3.99 23.94 18.68
N ARG A 107 -3.30 23.53 17.67
CA ARG A 107 -2.19 24.27 17.12
C ARG A 107 -2.68 25.24 16.07
N THR A 108 -2.10 26.44 16.03
CA THR A 108 -2.41 27.37 14.95
C THR A 108 -1.81 26.84 13.65
N LEU A 109 -2.40 27.26 12.53
CA LEU A 109 -1.88 26.89 11.22
C LEU A 109 -0.41 27.33 11.06
N ALA A 110 -0.06 28.51 11.57
CA ALA A 110 1.31 29.00 11.51
C ALA A 110 2.27 28.11 12.28
N GLU A 111 1.89 27.63 13.45
CA GLU A 111 2.71 26.70 14.24
C GLU A 111 2.89 25.37 13.52
N ALA A 112 1.83 24.85 12.91
CA ALA A 112 1.89 23.60 12.16
C ALA A 112 2.78 23.74 10.93
N GLU A 113 2.70 24.85 10.22
CA GLU A 113 3.55 25.13 9.06
C GLU A 113 5.01 25.28 9.45
N ALA A 114 5.28 25.99 10.55
CA ALA A 114 6.65 26.16 11.04
C ALA A 114 7.28 24.82 11.42
N ASP A 115 6.53 23.93 12.06
CA ASP A 115 6.99 22.58 12.40
C ASP A 115 7.25 21.73 11.15
N ALA A 116 6.39 21.81 10.17
CA ALA A 116 6.56 21.09 8.92
C ALA A 116 7.80 21.55 8.17
N ASP A 117 8.02 22.85 8.08
CA ASP A 117 9.20 23.44 7.43
C ASP A 117 10.49 23.07 8.18
N ALA A 118 10.48 23.13 9.50
CA ALA A 118 11.63 22.75 10.30
C ALA A 118 11.99 21.27 10.15
N ARG A 119 10.98 20.40 10.07
CA ARG A 119 11.21 18.97 9.84
C ARG A 119 11.74 18.70 8.45
N TYR A 120 11.24 19.40 7.45
CA TYR A 120 11.68 19.26 6.07
C TYR A 120 13.15 19.66 5.94
N GLU A 121 13.53 20.85 6.45
CA GLU A 121 14.90 21.31 6.42
C GLU A 121 15.86 20.38 7.15
N LYS A 122 15.42 19.80 8.26
CA LYS A 122 16.21 18.90 9.08
C LYS A 122 16.41 17.53 8.46
N SER A 123 15.44 17.05 7.68
CA SER A 123 15.48 15.74 7.04
C SER A 123 16.06 15.76 5.65
N TRP A 124 16.11 16.91 4.99
CA TRP A 124 16.61 17.02 3.63
C TRP A 124 18.11 17.33 3.64
N ASP A 125 18.88 16.46 2.98
CA ASP A 125 20.32 16.61 2.79
C ASP A 125 20.60 16.41 1.30
N PRO A 126 21.05 17.46 0.59
CA PRO A 126 21.33 17.34 -0.85
C PRO A 126 22.46 16.35 -1.17
N GLU A 127 23.33 16.04 -0.21
CA GLU A 127 24.40 15.06 -0.41
C GLU A 127 23.90 13.62 -0.25
N GLU A 128 22.71 13.42 0.35
CA GLU A 128 22.09 12.12 0.58
C GLU A 128 20.92 11.86 -0.36
N GLU A 129 20.76 12.67 -1.40
CA GLU A 129 19.69 12.44 -2.37
C GLU A 129 19.76 11.02 -2.92
N PRO A 130 18.63 10.30 -2.94
CA PRO A 130 18.59 8.96 -3.55
C PRO A 130 18.91 9.06 -5.03
N LYS A 131 19.80 8.22 -5.45
CA LYS A 131 20.24 8.19 -6.84
C LYS A 131 19.23 7.45 -7.72
#